data_75e2a1409e609f9dad4cf4d708788532
#
_entry.id   75e2a1409e609f9dad4cf4d708788532
#
_cell.length_a   1.000
_cell.length_b   1.000
_cell.length_c   1.000
_cell.angle_alpha   90.00
_cell.angle_beta   90.00
_cell.angle_gamma   90.00
#
_symmetry.space_group_name_H-M   'P 1'
#
loop_
_entity.id
_entity.type
_entity.pdbx_description
1 polymer ?
#
loop_
_entity_poly.entity_id
_entity_poly.type
_entity_poly.pdbx_seq_one_letter_code
_entity_poly.pdbx_strand_id
1 'polypeptide(L)'
;MKLASLKHRRDGKLIIVSRDLRQAVDASDIAKTLQDALDDWDTLSPLLRARYDALNADHVSGRFPFDPFACASPLPRAFQWADGSAYVNHVELVRKARGATMPESFWTDPLMYQGMSDKFLGPREDIALCDEAWGCDFEAEVAVITDDVPMAVSPQDASQHIKLLMLVNDVSLRNLIPSELAKGFGFFQSKPASAFSPVAVTPDELTEHWQDNKIHLPLEVNLNGDQFGAPDAGVDMTFDFSELVAHAAKSRHLGSGTIIGSGTVSNLDRSKGSCCIAERRMLEILDLGAPQTPFLLYGDRVSIEMHDKEGRSIFGKIEQEVVSYG
;
A
#
# COMPACT_ATOMS: atom_id res chain seq x y z
N MET A 1 -0.15 12.31 12.55
CA MET A 1 -1.61 12.47 12.44
C MET A 1 -2.21 11.45 11.48
N LYS A 2 -3.52 11.16 11.58
CA LYS A 2 -4.22 10.20 10.73
C LYS A 2 -5.27 10.91 9.87
N LEU A 3 -5.18 10.74 8.56
CA LEU A 3 -6.03 11.39 7.56
C LEU A 3 -6.80 10.33 6.76
N ALA A 4 -8.06 10.61 6.43
CA ALA A 4 -8.90 9.73 5.63
C ALA A 4 -9.80 10.55 4.69
N SER A 5 -10.35 9.87 3.68
CA SER A 5 -11.32 10.45 2.75
C SER A 5 -12.65 9.69 2.84
N LEU A 6 -13.72 10.38 3.23
CA LEU A 6 -15.07 9.83 3.09
C LEU A 6 -15.44 9.72 1.61
N LYS A 7 -16.23 8.70 1.27
CA LYS A 7 -16.80 8.54 -0.08
C LYS A 7 -17.66 9.76 -0.43
N HIS A 8 -17.12 10.64 -1.23
CA HIS A 8 -17.80 11.85 -1.70
C HIS A 8 -17.20 12.30 -3.05
N ARG A 9 -18.02 12.36 -4.09
CA ARG A 9 -17.55 12.65 -5.46
C ARG A 9 -16.36 11.74 -5.85
N ARG A 10 -15.40 12.25 -6.65
CA ARG A 10 -14.25 11.46 -7.12
C ARG A 10 -13.02 11.56 -6.23
N ASP A 11 -12.88 12.65 -5.47
CA ASP A 11 -11.68 12.95 -4.68
C ASP A 11 -11.91 12.79 -3.17
N GLY A 12 -13.11 12.34 -2.80
CA GLY A 12 -13.46 12.16 -1.40
C GLY A 12 -13.70 13.47 -0.66
N LYS A 13 -13.90 13.38 0.64
CA LYS A 13 -14.00 14.50 1.58
C LYS A 13 -13.03 14.25 2.72
N LEU A 14 -12.10 15.19 2.94
CA LEU A 14 -11.08 15.07 3.97
C LEU A 14 -11.66 15.05 5.38
N ILE A 15 -11.25 14.08 6.16
CA ILE A 15 -11.49 13.98 7.59
C ILE A 15 -10.18 13.66 8.33
N ILE A 16 -10.13 14.05 9.60
CA ILE A 16 -9.08 13.67 10.53
C ILE A 16 -9.62 12.58 11.44
N VAL A 17 -8.84 11.52 11.65
CA VAL A 17 -9.23 10.34 12.45
C VAL A 17 -8.40 10.30 13.73
N SER A 18 -9.02 9.97 14.85
CA SER A 18 -8.34 9.83 16.15
C SER A 18 -7.30 8.70 16.13
N ARG A 19 -6.32 8.79 17.01
CA ARG A 19 -5.23 7.81 17.10
C ARG A 19 -5.72 6.39 17.29
N ASP A 20 -6.80 6.20 18.04
CA ASP A 20 -7.42 4.91 18.34
C ASP A 20 -8.42 4.44 17.26
N LEU A 21 -8.57 5.18 16.17
CA LEU A 21 -9.50 4.91 15.06
C LEU A 21 -10.99 4.82 15.46
N ARG A 22 -11.39 5.47 16.57
CA ARG A 22 -12.78 5.44 17.02
C ARG A 22 -13.59 6.66 16.63
N GLN A 23 -12.95 7.81 16.51
CA GLN A 23 -13.59 9.09 16.24
C GLN A 23 -12.98 9.76 15.02
N ALA A 24 -13.76 10.58 14.37
CA ALA A 24 -13.30 11.43 13.29
C ALA A 24 -13.91 12.83 13.41
N VAL A 25 -13.29 13.78 12.74
CA VAL A 25 -13.80 15.16 12.60
C VAL A 25 -13.61 15.62 11.17
N ASP A 26 -14.56 16.42 10.69
CA ASP A 26 -14.50 17.09 9.38
C ASP A 26 -13.29 18.03 9.31
N ALA A 27 -12.57 18.00 8.21
CA ALA A 27 -11.44 18.88 7.93
C ALA A 27 -11.62 19.70 6.65
N SER A 28 -12.82 19.68 6.04
CA SER A 28 -13.09 20.31 4.75
C SER A 28 -13.07 21.84 4.76
N ASP A 29 -13.05 22.46 5.93
CA ASP A 29 -12.81 23.91 6.12
C ASP A 29 -11.30 24.25 6.08
N ILE A 30 -10.40 23.28 6.29
CA ILE A 30 -8.95 23.42 6.13
C ILE A 30 -8.56 23.04 4.69
N ALA A 31 -8.94 21.84 4.25
CA ALA A 31 -8.77 21.35 2.89
C ALA A 31 -9.96 20.48 2.51
N LYS A 32 -10.53 20.63 1.32
CA LYS A 32 -11.73 19.89 0.90
C LYS A 32 -11.43 18.42 0.69
N THR A 33 -10.24 18.11 0.15
CA THR A 33 -9.74 16.78 -0.19
C THR A 33 -8.34 16.58 0.37
N LEU A 34 -7.86 15.33 0.42
CA LEU A 34 -6.46 15.06 0.78
C LEU A 34 -5.51 15.64 -0.27
N GLN A 35 -5.89 15.62 -1.56
CA GLN A 35 -5.07 16.24 -2.61
C GLN A 35 -4.89 17.75 -2.38
N ASP A 36 -5.97 18.47 -2.06
CA ASP A 36 -5.86 19.90 -1.73
C ASP A 36 -4.89 20.16 -0.55
N ALA A 37 -4.88 19.24 0.44
CA ALA A 37 -3.96 19.35 1.57
C ALA A 37 -2.50 19.08 1.18
N LEU A 38 -2.27 18.13 0.28
CA LEU A 38 -0.93 17.79 -0.22
C LEU A 38 -0.36 18.88 -1.13
N ASP A 39 -1.22 19.52 -1.94
CA ASP A 39 -0.83 20.61 -2.85
C ASP A 39 -0.33 21.87 -2.11
N ASP A 40 -0.71 22.04 -0.83
CA ASP A 40 -0.23 23.14 0.02
C ASP A 40 0.13 22.63 1.43
N TRP A 41 0.92 21.54 1.46
CA TRP A 41 1.22 20.79 2.67
C TRP A 41 1.85 21.62 3.78
N ASP A 42 2.80 22.45 3.44
CA ASP A 42 3.54 23.27 4.42
C ASP A 42 2.62 24.27 5.16
N THR A 43 1.64 24.82 4.46
CA THR A 43 0.64 25.73 5.04
C THR A 43 -0.45 24.99 5.81
N LEU A 44 -0.96 23.87 5.26
CA LEU A 44 -2.16 23.22 5.76
C LEU A 44 -1.88 22.12 6.79
N SER A 45 -0.74 21.46 6.72
CA SER A 45 -0.42 20.37 7.67
C SER A 45 -0.34 20.83 9.13
N PRO A 46 0.16 22.04 9.49
CA PRO A 46 0.09 22.52 10.87
C PRO A 46 -1.35 22.70 11.39
N LEU A 47 -2.28 23.14 10.52
CA LEU A 47 -3.69 23.31 10.88
C LEU A 47 -4.38 21.95 11.08
N LEU A 48 -4.10 20.98 10.19
CA LEU A 48 -4.57 19.61 10.32
C LEU A 48 -4.02 18.96 11.61
N ARG A 49 -2.74 19.18 11.92
CA ARG A 49 -2.10 18.71 13.15
C ARG A 49 -2.77 19.26 14.39
N ALA A 50 -2.99 20.56 14.45
CA ALA A 50 -3.66 21.19 15.59
C ALA A 50 -5.06 20.62 15.82
N ARG A 51 -5.83 20.34 14.73
CA ARG A 51 -7.14 19.69 14.82
C ARG A 51 -7.04 18.22 15.26
N TYR A 52 -6.03 17.49 14.79
CA TYR A 52 -5.76 16.13 15.21
C TYR A 52 -5.45 16.04 16.72
N ASP A 53 -4.63 16.95 17.21
CA ASP A 53 -4.29 17.02 18.64
C ASP A 53 -5.50 17.37 19.48
N ALA A 54 -6.33 18.33 19.04
CA ALA A 54 -7.57 18.67 19.69
C ALA A 54 -8.59 17.52 19.70
N LEU A 55 -8.67 16.72 18.61
CA LEU A 55 -9.51 15.53 18.54
C LEU A 55 -9.09 14.49 19.58
N ASN A 56 -7.79 14.21 19.67
CA ASN A 56 -7.25 13.23 20.61
C ASN A 56 -7.31 13.71 22.09
N ALA A 57 -7.42 15.01 22.31
CA ALA A 57 -7.60 15.60 23.65
C ALA A 57 -9.08 15.84 24.01
N ASP A 58 -10.03 15.37 23.19
CA ASP A 58 -11.49 15.61 23.36
C ASP A 58 -11.91 17.11 23.33
N HIS A 59 -11.09 17.97 22.72
CA HIS A 59 -11.27 19.42 22.69
C HIS A 59 -11.85 19.95 21.37
N VAL A 60 -12.38 19.07 20.49
CA VAL A 60 -13.00 19.48 19.21
C VAL A 60 -14.50 19.17 19.23
N SER A 61 -15.30 20.08 18.68
CA SER A 61 -16.74 19.88 18.45
C SER A 61 -16.99 19.22 17.09
N GLY A 62 -18.16 18.61 16.91
CA GLY A 62 -18.57 18.02 15.62
C GLY A 62 -17.87 16.71 15.29
N ARG A 63 -17.27 16.05 16.29
CA ARG A 63 -16.75 14.70 16.12
C ARG A 63 -17.87 13.68 15.94
N PHE A 64 -17.55 12.61 15.21
CA PHE A 64 -18.46 11.50 14.92
C PHE A 64 -17.70 10.17 14.97
N PRO A 65 -18.40 9.03 15.17
CA PRO A 65 -17.77 7.71 15.11
C PRO A 65 -17.08 7.50 13.75
N PHE A 66 -15.84 7.02 13.77
CA PHE A 66 -15.13 6.66 12.54
C PHE A 66 -15.68 5.35 11.98
N ASP A 67 -16.05 5.36 10.70
CA ASP A 67 -16.57 4.20 9.98
C ASP A 67 -15.72 3.93 8.72
N PRO A 68 -14.88 2.88 8.69
CA PRO A 68 -14.09 2.55 7.53
C PRO A 68 -14.91 2.12 6.30
N PHE A 69 -16.17 1.69 6.45
CA PHE A 69 -17.07 1.40 5.32
C PHE A 69 -17.51 2.67 4.57
N ALA A 70 -17.53 3.80 5.27
CA ALA A 70 -17.82 5.10 4.67
C ALA A 70 -16.59 5.71 3.96
N CYS A 71 -15.40 5.11 4.12
CA CYS A 71 -14.16 5.61 3.54
C CYS A 71 -13.93 5.09 2.11
N ALA A 72 -13.42 5.97 1.26
CA ALA A 72 -12.65 5.62 0.06
C ALA A 72 -11.17 5.39 0.46
N SER A 73 -10.30 5.09 -0.50
CA SER A 73 -8.85 5.24 -0.32
C SER A 73 -8.52 6.64 0.17
N PRO A 74 -7.45 6.86 0.95
CA PRO A 74 -7.04 8.21 1.40
C PRO A 74 -6.90 9.21 0.25
N LEU A 75 -6.30 8.78 -0.87
CA LEU A 75 -6.45 9.39 -2.20
C LEU A 75 -7.34 8.46 -3.03
N PRO A 76 -8.61 8.81 -3.33
CA PRO A 76 -9.49 7.93 -4.13
C PRO A 76 -9.04 7.75 -5.57
N ARG A 77 -8.23 8.65 -6.07
CA ARG A 77 -7.41 8.62 -7.29
C ARG A 77 -6.15 9.44 -7.05
N ALA A 78 -5.09 9.16 -7.79
CA ALA A 78 -3.82 9.88 -7.71
C ALA A 78 -3.36 10.30 -9.10
N PHE A 79 -2.50 11.33 -9.19
CA PHE A 79 -1.85 11.68 -10.45
C PHE A 79 -0.91 10.57 -10.91
N GLN A 80 -0.28 9.86 -9.96
CA GLN A 80 0.58 8.72 -10.26
C GLN A 80 0.51 7.69 -9.11
N TRP A 81 0.43 6.43 -9.48
CA TRP A 81 0.69 5.28 -8.65
C TRP A 81 1.82 4.49 -9.31
N ALA A 82 2.94 4.35 -8.63
CA ALA A 82 4.06 3.54 -9.09
C ALA A 82 4.43 2.56 -7.98
N ASP A 83 4.47 1.27 -8.32
CA ASP A 83 4.83 0.23 -7.37
C ASP A 83 6.23 -0.29 -7.66
N GLY A 84 7.04 -0.34 -6.61
CA GLY A 84 8.41 -0.81 -6.63
C GLY A 84 8.51 -2.31 -6.32
N SER A 85 9.72 -2.83 -6.41
CA SER A 85 10.06 -4.19 -5.95
C SER A 85 11.20 -4.10 -4.95
N ALA A 86 10.89 -3.58 -3.75
CA ALA A 86 11.90 -3.31 -2.73
C ALA A 86 12.44 -4.58 -2.05
N TYR A 87 11.69 -5.68 -2.08
CA TYR A 87 12.10 -6.96 -1.50
C TYR A 87 12.69 -7.86 -2.57
N VAL A 88 13.99 -7.70 -2.85
CA VAL A 88 14.68 -8.43 -3.93
C VAL A 88 14.68 -9.93 -3.70
N ASN A 89 14.66 -10.39 -2.43
CA ASN A 89 14.46 -11.78 -2.07
C ASN A 89 13.15 -12.39 -2.64
N HIS A 90 12.07 -11.62 -2.67
CA HIS A 90 10.81 -12.03 -3.31
C HIS A 90 11.01 -12.30 -4.81
N VAL A 91 11.65 -11.36 -5.52
CA VAL A 91 11.96 -11.50 -6.95
C VAL A 91 12.90 -12.70 -7.20
N GLU A 92 13.91 -12.89 -6.34
CA GLU A 92 14.83 -14.04 -6.41
C GLU A 92 14.07 -15.36 -6.28
N LEU A 93 13.16 -15.47 -5.32
CA LEU A 93 12.34 -16.66 -5.09
C LEU A 93 11.51 -17.02 -6.34
N VAL A 94 10.82 -16.01 -6.91
CA VAL A 94 10.02 -16.19 -8.14
C VAL A 94 10.89 -16.67 -9.30
N ARG A 95 12.10 -16.13 -9.46
CA ARG A 95 13.03 -16.53 -10.50
C ARG A 95 13.58 -17.95 -10.28
N LYS A 96 13.98 -18.29 -9.06
CA LYS A 96 14.42 -19.64 -8.69
C LYS A 96 13.38 -20.72 -9.02
N ALA A 97 12.12 -20.47 -8.68
CA ALA A 97 11.03 -21.40 -8.96
C ALA A 97 10.79 -21.62 -10.48
N ARG A 98 11.25 -20.67 -11.32
CA ARG A 98 11.21 -20.77 -12.79
C ARG A 98 12.53 -21.26 -13.40
N GLY A 99 13.53 -21.63 -12.59
CA GLY A 99 14.85 -22.06 -13.05
C GLY A 99 15.70 -20.94 -13.67
N ALA A 100 15.40 -19.67 -13.35
CA ALA A 100 16.14 -18.51 -13.85
C ALA A 100 17.09 -17.95 -12.80
N THR A 101 18.24 -17.42 -13.26
CA THR A 101 19.22 -16.73 -12.41
C THR A 101 18.84 -15.28 -12.18
N MET A 102 19.33 -14.69 -11.08
CA MET A 102 19.13 -13.29 -10.73
C MET A 102 20.23 -12.42 -11.33
N PRO A 103 19.90 -11.41 -12.17
CA PRO A 103 20.90 -10.43 -12.60
C PRO A 103 21.37 -9.57 -11.43
N GLU A 104 22.66 -9.23 -11.38
CA GLU A 104 23.24 -8.39 -10.31
C GLU A 104 22.58 -6.99 -10.24
N SER A 105 22.12 -6.45 -11.36
CA SER A 105 21.45 -5.14 -11.41
C SER A 105 20.20 -5.04 -10.56
N PHE A 106 19.54 -6.15 -10.25
CA PHE A 106 18.33 -6.15 -9.39
C PHE A 106 18.63 -5.75 -7.93
N TRP A 107 19.89 -5.86 -7.48
CA TRP A 107 20.33 -5.44 -6.15
C TRP A 107 20.70 -3.96 -6.06
N THR A 108 20.79 -3.25 -7.19
CA THR A 108 21.24 -1.86 -7.26
C THR A 108 20.29 -0.94 -8.02
N ASP A 109 19.30 -1.49 -8.74
CA ASP A 109 18.37 -0.75 -9.58
C ASP A 109 16.96 -1.35 -9.41
N PRO A 110 16.09 -0.72 -8.61
CA PRO A 110 14.78 -1.29 -8.28
C PRO A 110 13.89 -1.38 -9.52
N LEU A 111 13.19 -2.51 -9.65
CA LEU A 111 12.09 -2.61 -10.60
C LEU A 111 10.93 -1.75 -10.13
N MET A 112 10.24 -1.13 -11.09
CA MET A 112 9.06 -0.31 -10.82
C MET A 112 8.10 -0.38 -12.00
N TYR A 113 6.80 -0.48 -11.72
CA TYR A 113 5.78 -0.37 -12.75
C TYR A 113 4.80 0.76 -12.43
N GLN A 114 4.12 1.28 -13.43
CA GLN A 114 3.09 2.29 -13.26
C GLN A 114 1.72 1.61 -13.16
N GLY A 115 1.10 1.72 -11.99
CA GLY A 115 -0.20 1.15 -11.69
C GLY A 115 -1.36 2.02 -12.18
N MET A 116 -2.56 1.45 -12.17
CA MET A 116 -3.81 2.15 -12.41
C MET A 116 -4.04 3.18 -11.30
N SER A 117 -4.18 4.47 -11.64
CA SER A 117 -4.23 5.56 -10.67
C SER A 117 -5.48 6.44 -10.73
N ASP A 118 -6.37 6.20 -11.69
CA ASP A 118 -7.56 7.02 -11.93
C ASP A 118 -8.76 6.65 -11.05
N LYS A 119 -8.72 5.46 -10.42
CA LYS A 119 -9.70 4.99 -9.44
C LYS A 119 -9.13 3.85 -8.61
N PHE A 120 -9.09 4.04 -7.29
CA PHE A 120 -8.74 2.98 -6.34
C PHE A 120 -9.99 2.39 -5.68
N LEU A 121 -9.88 1.16 -5.19
CA LEU A 121 -10.86 0.56 -4.32
C LEU A 121 -10.72 1.13 -2.90
N GLY A 122 -11.82 1.36 -2.23
CA GLY A 122 -11.81 1.67 -0.79
C GLY A 122 -11.41 0.45 0.05
N PRO A 123 -11.09 0.67 1.34
CA PRO A 123 -10.59 -0.39 2.23
C PRO A 123 -11.58 -1.54 2.44
N ARG A 124 -12.85 -1.32 2.16
CA ARG A 124 -13.98 -2.25 2.35
C ARG A 124 -14.78 -2.47 1.05
N GLU A 125 -14.19 -2.14 -0.09
CA GLU A 125 -14.80 -2.41 -1.40
C GLU A 125 -14.34 -3.76 -1.91
N ASP A 126 -15.27 -4.55 -2.44
CA ASP A 126 -15.01 -5.89 -2.93
C ASP A 126 -14.12 -5.88 -4.17
N ILE A 127 -13.37 -6.96 -4.37
CA ILE A 127 -12.57 -7.21 -5.57
C ILE A 127 -13.51 -7.83 -6.63
N ALA A 128 -13.97 -7.02 -7.55
CA ALA A 128 -14.83 -7.50 -8.66
C ALA A 128 -14.00 -8.22 -9.71
N LEU A 129 -14.28 -9.49 -9.95
CA LEU A 129 -13.55 -10.37 -10.86
C LEU A 129 -14.50 -10.95 -11.92
N CYS A 130 -14.15 -10.79 -13.21
CA CYS A 130 -14.96 -11.33 -14.30
C CYS A 130 -14.74 -12.82 -14.53
N ASP A 131 -13.54 -13.33 -14.25
CA ASP A 131 -13.16 -14.74 -14.51
C ASP A 131 -12.10 -15.22 -13.52
N GLU A 132 -12.40 -16.24 -12.74
CA GLU A 132 -11.48 -16.87 -11.80
C GLU A 132 -10.23 -17.45 -12.50
N ALA A 133 -10.34 -17.81 -13.78
CA ALA A 133 -9.22 -18.30 -14.58
C ALA A 133 -8.10 -17.26 -14.75
N TRP A 134 -8.35 -15.98 -14.48
CA TRP A 134 -7.29 -14.95 -14.49
C TRP A 134 -6.32 -15.06 -13.33
N GLY A 135 -6.62 -15.87 -12.31
CA GLY A 135 -5.76 -16.13 -11.17
C GLY A 135 -5.59 -14.92 -10.27
N CYS A 136 -6.69 -14.49 -9.64
CA CYS A 136 -6.72 -13.34 -8.73
C CYS A 136 -5.86 -13.62 -7.50
N ASP A 137 -4.99 -12.67 -7.18
CA ASP A 137 -4.09 -12.71 -6.04
C ASP A 137 -4.11 -11.35 -5.33
N PHE A 138 -3.86 -11.35 -4.03
CA PHE A 138 -3.57 -10.15 -3.26
C PHE A 138 -2.06 -9.92 -3.17
N GLU A 139 -1.64 -8.70 -2.99
CA GLU A 139 -0.28 -8.32 -2.60
C GLU A 139 -0.36 -7.31 -1.46
N ALA A 140 0.02 -7.77 -0.25
CA ALA A 140 0.05 -6.89 0.90
C ALA A 140 1.39 -6.14 0.96
N GLU A 141 1.29 -4.81 1.03
CA GLU A 141 2.42 -3.90 0.88
C GLU A 141 2.25 -2.65 1.75
N VAL A 142 3.31 -1.85 1.79
CA VAL A 142 3.31 -0.50 2.32
C VAL A 142 3.47 0.48 1.16
N ALA A 143 2.82 1.64 1.24
CA ALA A 143 3.01 2.71 0.28
C ALA A 143 3.22 4.06 0.99
N VAL A 144 3.97 4.95 0.34
CA VAL A 144 4.15 6.33 0.76
C VAL A 144 3.46 7.29 -0.21
N ILE A 145 3.06 8.46 0.30
CA ILE A 145 2.53 9.57 -0.50
C ILE A 145 3.49 10.75 -0.36
N THR A 146 3.88 11.34 -1.50
CA THR A 146 4.83 12.45 -1.54
C THR A 146 4.13 13.80 -1.78
N ASP A 147 4.82 14.89 -1.41
CA ASP A 147 4.59 16.21 -2.01
C ASP A 147 5.29 16.30 -3.39
N ASP A 148 5.51 17.52 -3.90
CA ASP A 148 6.27 17.74 -5.12
C ASP A 148 7.73 17.31 -4.96
N VAL A 149 8.18 16.35 -5.78
CA VAL A 149 9.55 15.84 -5.75
C VAL A 149 10.32 16.35 -6.96
N PRO A 150 11.46 17.03 -6.77
CA PRO A 150 12.26 17.51 -7.89
C PRO A 150 12.91 16.35 -8.68
N MET A 151 13.03 16.52 -9.98
CA MET A 151 13.74 15.56 -10.84
C MET A 151 15.20 15.41 -10.37
N ALA A 152 15.69 14.17 -10.40
CA ALA A 152 17.06 13.80 -9.99
C ALA A 152 17.37 14.10 -8.51
N VAL A 153 16.37 14.10 -7.64
CA VAL A 153 16.55 14.21 -6.19
C VAL A 153 17.45 13.08 -5.68
N SER A 154 18.32 13.39 -4.72
CA SER A 154 19.11 12.34 -4.03
C SER A 154 18.23 11.52 -3.08
N PRO A 155 18.55 10.24 -2.77
CA PRO A 155 17.81 9.50 -1.75
C PRO A 155 17.74 10.22 -0.40
N GLN A 156 18.83 10.89 0.03
CA GLN A 156 18.86 11.64 1.28
C GLN A 156 17.86 12.79 1.30
N ASP A 157 17.71 13.50 0.17
CA ASP A 157 16.76 14.60 0.04
C ASP A 157 15.34 14.09 -0.21
N ALA A 158 15.18 12.94 -0.89
CA ALA A 158 13.89 12.33 -1.18
C ALA A 158 13.09 11.97 0.09
N SER A 159 13.76 11.63 1.19
CA SER A 159 13.12 11.29 2.46
C SER A 159 12.23 12.41 3.01
N GLN A 160 12.58 13.68 2.80
CA GLN A 160 11.80 14.82 3.26
C GLN A 160 10.50 15.03 2.46
N HIS A 161 10.38 14.42 1.29
CA HIS A 161 9.19 14.48 0.46
C HIS A 161 8.14 13.42 0.82
N ILE A 162 8.44 12.48 1.70
CA ILE A 162 7.49 11.48 2.21
C ILE A 162 6.61 12.16 3.27
N LYS A 163 5.33 12.36 2.94
CA LYS A 163 4.38 13.06 3.82
C LYS A 163 3.46 12.09 4.57
N LEU A 164 3.04 11.02 3.92
CA LEU A 164 2.10 10.05 4.47
C LEU A 164 2.50 8.63 4.10
N LEU A 165 2.06 7.69 4.93
CA LEU A 165 2.19 6.25 4.70
C LEU A 165 0.81 5.59 4.79
N MET A 166 0.61 4.49 4.08
CA MET A 166 -0.61 3.69 4.10
C MET A 166 -0.31 2.25 3.70
N LEU A 167 -1.22 1.33 3.99
CA LEU A 167 -1.16 -0.05 3.48
C LEU A 167 -1.84 -0.12 2.11
N VAL A 168 -1.44 -1.12 1.32
CA VAL A 168 -2.02 -1.39 0.01
C VAL A 168 -2.25 -2.89 -0.20
N ASN A 169 -3.34 -3.22 -0.88
CA ASN A 169 -3.55 -4.49 -1.54
C ASN A 169 -3.42 -4.25 -3.05
N ASP A 170 -2.27 -4.62 -3.63
CA ASP A 170 -2.02 -4.47 -5.05
C ASP A 170 -2.52 -5.71 -5.81
N VAL A 171 -3.82 -5.75 -6.03
CA VAL A 171 -4.53 -6.87 -6.66
C VAL A 171 -3.89 -7.24 -7.99
N SER A 172 -3.62 -8.52 -8.18
CA SER A 172 -2.91 -9.04 -9.35
C SER A 172 -3.69 -10.17 -10.02
N LEU A 173 -3.73 -10.18 -11.34
CA LEU A 173 -4.31 -11.25 -12.14
C LEU A 173 -3.17 -12.07 -12.77
N ARG A 174 -2.66 -13.04 -12.01
CA ARG A 174 -1.38 -13.73 -12.26
C ARG A 174 -1.30 -14.43 -13.61
N ASN A 175 -2.42 -14.97 -14.08
CA ASN A 175 -2.44 -15.72 -15.34
C ASN A 175 -2.45 -14.80 -16.58
N LEU A 176 -2.71 -13.50 -16.43
CA LEU A 176 -2.60 -12.52 -17.51
C LEU A 176 -1.17 -11.97 -17.67
N ILE A 177 -0.36 -12.00 -16.61
CA ILE A 177 0.98 -11.41 -16.57
C ILE A 177 1.92 -11.94 -17.67
N PRO A 178 2.04 -13.27 -17.91
CA PRO A 178 3.01 -13.77 -18.89
C PRO A 178 2.78 -13.23 -20.31
N SER A 179 1.52 -13.11 -20.74
CA SER A 179 1.18 -12.60 -22.06
C SER A 179 1.45 -11.09 -22.21
N GLU A 180 1.33 -10.32 -21.13
CA GLU A 180 1.65 -8.89 -21.13
C GLU A 180 3.15 -8.66 -21.14
N LEU A 181 3.91 -9.33 -20.25
CA LEU A 181 5.36 -9.20 -20.20
C LEU A 181 6.04 -9.63 -21.51
N ALA A 182 5.50 -10.64 -22.20
CA ALA A 182 6.00 -11.07 -23.51
C ALA A 182 5.95 -9.97 -24.59
N LYS A 183 5.10 -8.94 -24.41
CA LYS A 183 4.99 -7.79 -25.31
C LYS A 183 6.03 -6.69 -25.00
N GLY A 184 6.72 -6.76 -23.85
CA GLY A 184 7.81 -5.85 -23.48
C GLY A 184 7.39 -4.48 -22.91
N PHE A 185 6.09 -4.22 -22.66
CA PHE A 185 5.58 -2.94 -22.14
C PHE A 185 5.22 -2.96 -20.64
N GLY A 186 5.26 -4.12 -19.98
CA GLY A 186 4.91 -4.27 -18.58
C GLY A 186 3.45 -4.62 -18.35
N PHE A 187 2.97 -4.38 -17.12
CA PHE A 187 1.63 -4.72 -16.67
C PHE A 187 0.59 -3.68 -17.13
N PHE A 188 -0.62 -4.14 -17.46
CA PHE A 188 -1.77 -3.30 -17.72
C PHE A 188 -3.06 -3.99 -17.23
N GLN A 189 -3.57 -5.00 -17.96
CA GLN A 189 -4.79 -5.72 -17.58
C GLN A 189 -4.58 -6.61 -16.34
N SER A 190 -3.35 -7.06 -16.12
CA SER A 190 -3.01 -7.93 -14.99
C SER A 190 -2.93 -7.19 -13.65
N LYS A 191 -2.97 -5.86 -13.66
CA LYS A 191 -2.97 -5.01 -12.46
C LYS A 191 -4.22 -4.11 -12.46
N PRO A 192 -5.38 -4.64 -12.02
CA PRO A 192 -6.61 -3.85 -11.85
C PRO A 192 -6.47 -2.83 -10.71
N ALA A 193 -7.58 -2.24 -10.25
CA ALA A 193 -7.54 -1.27 -9.17
C ALA A 193 -6.98 -1.85 -7.87
N SER A 194 -5.95 -1.21 -7.32
CA SER A 194 -5.44 -1.47 -5.98
C SER A 194 -6.38 -0.90 -4.91
N ALA A 195 -6.36 -1.46 -3.70
CA ALA A 195 -7.06 -0.92 -2.53
C ALA A 195 -6.07 -0.43 -1.49
N PHE A 196 -6.43 0.63 -0.75
CA PHE A 196 -5.58 1.19 0.29
C PHE A 196 -6.29 1.20 1.66
N SER A 197 -5.51 1.25 2.74
CA SER A 197 -6.02 1.34 4.10
C SER A 197 -6.94 2.56 4.30
N PRO A 198 -7.88 2.51 5.26
CA PRO A 198 -8.83 3.60 5.45
C PRO A 198 -8.19 4.92 5.86
N VAL A 199 -7.02 4.86 6.50
CA VAL A 199 -6.26 6.07 6.85
C VAL A 199 -4.85 6.04 6.30
N ALA A 200 -4.35 7.21 5.91
CA ALA A 200 -2.94 7.49 5.72
C ALA A 200 -2.41 8.23 6.95
N VAL A 201 -1.18 7.92 7.36
CA VAL A 201 -0.57 8.48 8.58
C VAL A 201 0.71 9.24 8.26
N THR A 202 0.98 10.30 8.99
CA THR A 202 2.29 10.96 8.94
C THR A 202 3.36 10.08 9.60
N PRO A 203 4.64 10.14 9.17
CA PRO A 203 5.71 9.29 9.70
C PRO A 203 5.84 9.30 11.23
N ASP A 204 5.56 10.41 11.89
CA ASP A 204 5.61 10.54 13.35
C ASP A 204 4.59 9.67 14.12
N GLU A 205 3.50 9.23 13.46
CA GLU A 205 2.54 8.28 14.08
C GLU A 205 3.15 6.88 14.28
N LEU A 206 4.19 6.55 13.53
CA LEU A 206 4.90 5.29 13.64
C LEU A 206 5.98 5.29 14.73
N THR A 207 6.28 6.46 15.29
CA THR A 207 7.26 6.64 16.37
C THR A 207 8.61 5.95 16.07
N GLU A 208 9.09 5.08 16.97
CA GLU A 208 10.32 4.31 16.80
C GLU A 208 10.27 3.24 15.71
N HIS A 209 9.09 2.96 15.13
CA HIS A 209 8.94 1.96 14.06
C HIS A 209 9.22 2.52 12.66
N TRP A 210 9.30 3.85 12.50
CA TRP A 210 9.77 4.49 11.28
C TRP A 210 11.27 4.80 11.41
N GLN A 211 12.10 3.95 10.87
CA GLN A 211 13.57 4.10 10.91
C GLN A 211 14.15 3.80 9.53
N ASP A 212 15.16 4.57 9.13
CA ASP A 212 15.86 4.40 7.85
C ASP A 212 14.89 4.34 6.66
N ASN A 213 13.84 5.17 6.69
CA ASN A 213 12.76 5.23 5.70
C ASN A 213 12.06 3.88 5.46
N LYS A 214 11.94 3.05 6.50
CA LYS A 214 11.26 1.74 6.52
C LYS A 214 10.35 1.64 7.74
N ILE A 215 9.30 0.81 7.64
CA ILE A 215 8.44 0.48 8.79
C ILE A 215 8.90 -0.86 9.37
N HIS A 216 9.34 -0.87 10.62
CA HIS A 216 9.76 -2.07 11.34
C HIS A 216 8.61 -2.63 12.19
N LEU A 217 7.60 -3.17 11.52
CA LEU A 217 6.43 -3.84 12.09
C LEU A 217 5.96 -4.98 11.18
N PRO A 218 5.36 -6.04 11.76
CA PRO A 218 4.73 -7.09 10.98
C PRO A 218 3.56 -6.56 10.17
N LEU A 219 3.49 -6.93 8.88
CA LEU A 219 2.33 -6.74 8.04
C LEU A 219 1.47 -8.00 8.07
N GLU A 220 0.37 -7.95 8.80
CA GLU A 220 -0.50 -9.10 9.05
C GLU A 220 -1.46 -9.30 7.87
N VAL A 221 -1.47 -10.51 7.34
CA VAL A 221 -2.38 -10.92 6.26
C VAL A 221 -3.17 -12.14 6.71
N ASN A 222 -4.49 -12.05 6.55
CA ASN A 222 -5.36 -13.22 6.76
C ASN A 222 -6.14 -13.52 5.47
N LEU A 223 -6.29 -14.80 5.19
CA LEU A 223 -7.12 -15.33 4.10
C LEU A 223 -8.22 -16.21 4.71
N ASN A 224 -9.49 -15.89 4.46
CA ASN A 224 -10.66 -16.59 5.00
C ASN A 224 -10.67 -16.72 6.53
N GLY A 225 -10.06 -15.75 7.23
CA GLY A 225 -9.96 -15.71 8.69
C GLY A 225 -8.73 -16.41 9.27
N ASP A 226 -7.98 -17.17 8.48
CA ASP A 226 -6.73 -17.80 8.90
C ASP A 226 -5.53 -16.93 8.56
N GLN A 227 -4.53 -16.88 9.46
CA GLN A 227 -3.31 -16.13 9.23
C GLN A 227 -2.53 -16.71 8.05
N PHE A 228 -2.32 -15.91 7.01
CA PHE A 228 -1.55 -16.28 5.82
C PHE A 228 -0.08 -15.90 5.93
N GLY A 229 0.21 -14.75 6.52
CA GLY A 229 1.56 -14.27 6.79
C GLY A 229 1.57 -13.04 7.69
N ALA A 230 2.76 -12.77 8.25
CA ALA A 230 3.06 -11.57 9.03
C ALA A 230 4.57 -11.24 8.94
N PRO A 231 5.15 -11.07 7.74
CA PRO A 231 6.53 -10.63 7.61
C PRO A 231 6.67 -9.20 8.09
N ASP A 232 7.84 -8.85 8.66
CA ASP A 232 8.17 -7.49 9.08
C ASP A 232 8.52 -6.64 7.84
N ALA A 233 7.85 -5.50 7.69
CA ALA A 233 7.99 -4.65 6.51
C ALA A 233 9.35 -3.93 6.42
N GLY A 234 10.12 -3.83 7.51
CA GLY A 234 11.47 -3.25 7.52
C GLY A 234 12.58 -4.27 7.32
N VAL A 235 12.28 -5.57 7.51
CA VAL A 235 13.26 -6.65 7.38
C VAL A 235 13.35 -7.08 5.92
N ASP A 236 14.58 -7.32 5.43
CA ASP A 236 14.87 -7.74 4.05
C ASP A 236 14.41 -6.76 2.96
N MET A 237 13.99 -5.55 3.32
CA MET A 237 13.70 -4.47 2.39
C MET A 237 15.02 -3.93 1.83
N THR A 238 15.35 -4.33 0.60
CA THR A 238 16.62 -3.98 -0.08
C THR A 238 16.71 -2.49 -0.39
N PHE A 239 15.63 -1.91 -0.89
CA PHE A 239 15.52 -0.49 -1.20
C PHE A 239 14.57 0.18 -0.23
N ASP A 240 15.01 1.19 0.51
CA ASP A 240 14.13 1.97 1.37
C ASP A 240 13.22 2.92 0.55
N PHE A 241 12.23 3.53 1.20
CA PHE A 241 11.29 4.41 0.47
C PHE A 241 11.95 5.65 -0.12
N SER A 242 13.02 6.17 0.47
CA SER A 242 13.73 7.31 -0.10
C SER A 242 14.47 6.95 -1.40
N GLU A 243 15.01 5.74 -1.47
CA GLU A 243 15.62 5.18 -2.68
C GLU A 243 14.59 4.95 -3.78
N LEU A 244 13.39 4.41 -3.42
CA LEU A 244 12.29 4.21 -4.38
C LEU A 244 11.77 5.55 -4.93
N VAL A 245 11.59 6.56 -4.08
CA VAL A 245 11.16 7.90 -4.50
C VAL A 245 12.21 8.54 -5.43
N ALA A 246 13.49 8.49 -5.05
CA ALA A 246 14.59 9.00 -5.88
C ALA A 246 14.68 8.27 -7.23
N HIS A 247 14.47 6.94 -7.23
CA HIS A 247 14.42 6.15 -8.46
C HIS A 247 13.26 6.59 -9.36
N ALA A 248 12.06 6.76 -8.83
CA ALA A 248 10.89 7.23 -9.57
C ALA A 248 11.11 8.64 -10.15
N ALA A 249 11.81 9.51 -9.41
CA ALA A 249 12.11 10.89 -9.80
C ALA A 249 13.36 11.03 -10.67
N LYS A 250 14.07 9.95 -11.04
CA LYS A 250 15.35 9.98 -11.74
C LYS A 250 15.33 10.83 -13.03
N SER A 251 14.25 10.78 -13.81
CA SER A 251 14.14 11.44 -15.11
C SER A 251 12.93 12.35 -15.23
N ARG A 252 12.20 12.60 -14.14
CA ARG A 252 10.97 13.40 -14.10
C ARG A 252 10.74 14.01 -12.74
N HIS A 253 9.99 15.09 -12.67
CA HIS A 253 9.39 15.56 -11.43
C HIS A 253 8.24 14.62 -11.05
N LEU A 254 8.03 14.40 -9.74
CA LEU A 254 6.81 13.78 -9.25
C LEU A 254 5.91 14.88 -8.67
N GLY A 255 4.67 14.91 -9.11
CA GLY A 255 3.69 15.86 -8.57
C GLY A 255 3.20 15.41 -7.18
N SER A 256 2.79 16.39 -6.38
CA SER A 256 2.18 16.17 -5.07
C SER A 256 1.02 15.17 -5.15
N GLY A 257 0.95 14.23 -4.20
CA GLY A 257 0.00 13.12 -4.23
C GLY A 257 0.47 11.92 -5.05
N THR A 258 1.74 11.87 -5.50
CA THR A 258 2.31 10.64 -6.06
C THR A 258 2.39 9.57 -4.97
N ILE A 259 1.94 8.36 -5.31
CA ILE A 259 1.99 7.18 -4.44
C ILE A 259 3.12 6.27 -4.92
N ILE A 260 3.99 5.85 -4.01
CA ILE A 260 5.08 4.89 -4.28
C ILE A 260 4.91 3.68 -3.37
N GLY A 261 4.73 2.50 -3.96
CA GLY A 261 4.63 1.23 -3.24
C GLY A 261 5.96 0.54 -3.03
N SER A 262 6.01 -0.30 -2.01
CA SER A 262 7.19 -1.11 -1.68
C SER A 262 7.32 -2.37 -2.53
N GLY A 263 6.28 -2.78 -3.21
CA GLY A 263 6.12 -4.16 -3.63
C GLY A 263 5.74 -5.08 -2.48
N THR A 264 5.33 -6.28 -2.80
CA THR A 264 4.91 -7.30 -1.83
C THR A 264 5.94 -7.48 -0.72
N VAL A 265 5.53 -7.29 0.53
CA VAL A 265 6.41 -7.49 1.69
C VAL A 265 6.80 -8.96 1.79
N SER A 266 8.09 -9.21 1.93
CA SER A 266 8.64 -10.57 1.96
C SER A 266 9.87 -10.65 2.84
N ASN A 267 9.96 -11.70 3.67
CA ASN A 267 11.15 -11.98 4.47
C ASN A 267 11.81 -13.29 4.04
N LEU A 268 13.13 -13.37 4.22
CA LEU A 268 13.89 -14.60 4.04
C LEU A 268 13.47 -15.69 5.05
N ASP A 269 13.01 -15.27 6.23
CA ASP A 269 12.44 -16.16 7.24
C ASP A 269 11.05 -16.65 6.82
N ARG A 270 11.00 -17.83 6.20
CA ARG A 270 9.77 -18.48 5.72
C ARG A 270 8.73 -18.76 6.82
N SER A 271 9.14 -18.77 8.10
CA SER A 271 8.21 -18.98 9.23
C SER A 271 7.24 -17.81 9.40
N LYS A 272 7.54 -16.66 8.81
CA LYS A 272 6.68 -15.48 8.80
C LYS A 272 5.50 -15.57 7.81
N GLY A 273 5.45 -16.62 6.98
CA GLY A 273 4.46 -16.76 5.92
C GLY A 273 4.72 -15.83 4.75
N SER A 274 3.68 -15.50 3.99
CA SER A 274 3.78 -14.72 2.76
C SER A 274 2.74 -13.60 2.72
N CYS A 275 3.03 -12.53 1.98
CA CYS A 275 2.10 -11.43 1.72
C CYS A 275 1.41 -11.49 0.35
N CYS A 276 1.57 -12.60 -0.38
CA CYS A 276 0.77 -12.92 -1.57
C CYS A 276 0.71 -14.44 -1.79
N ILE A 277 -0.28 -14.88 -2.55
CA ILE A 277 -0.44 -16.31 -2.91
C ILE A 277 0.68 -16.75 -3.85
N ALA A 278 1.11 -15.89 -4.78
CA ALA A 278 2.18 -16.22 -5.71
C ALA A 278 3.46 -16.66 -4.99
N GLU A 279 3.88 -15.95 -3.94
CA GLU A 279 5.05 -16.32 -3.14
C GLU A 279 4.85 -17.65 -2.44
N ARG A 280 3.71 -17.87 -1.79
CA ARG A 280 3.37 -19.15 -1.15
C ARG A 280 3.48 -20.30 -2.16
N ARG A 281 2.93 -20.13 -3.36
CA ARG A 281 2.98 -21.12 -4.44
C ARG A 281 4.41 -21.40 -4.92
N MET A 282 5.28 -20.37 -4.95
CA MET A 282 6.69 -20.57 -5.31
C MET A 282 7.43 -21.38 -4.24
N LEU A 283 7.17 -21.14 -2.96
CA LEU A 283 7.71 -21.94 -1.86
C LEU A 283 7.23 -23.40 -1.95
N GLU A 284 5.95 -23.61 -2.21
CA GLU A 284 5.39 -24.96 -2.41
C GLU A 284 6.03 -25.71 -3.61
N ILE A 285 6.30 -25.01 -4.71
CA ILE A 285 7.01 -25.60 -5.86
C ILE A 285 8.40 -26.04 -5.47
N LEU A 286 9.14 -25.23 -4.69
CA LEU A 286 10.49 -25.59 -4.24
C LEU A 286 10.50 -26.76 -3.26
N ASP A 287 9.52 -26.83 -2.37
CA ASP A 287 9.49 -27.80 -1.28
C ASP A 287 8.74 -29.08 -1.68
N LEU A 288 7.70 -29.01 -2.51
CA LEU A 288 6.78 -30.10 -2.83
C LEU A 288 6.78 -30.47 -4.32
N GLY A 289 7.43 -29.68 -5.17
CA GLY A 289 7.48 -29.88 -6.62
C GLY A 289 6.27 -29.33 -7.39
N ALA A 290 5.20 -28.90 -6.71
CA ALA A 290 4.00 -28.33 -7.34
C ALA A 290 3.28 -27.39 -6.37
N PRO A 291 2.57 -26.35 -6.88
CA PRO A 291 1.80 -25.46 -6.05
C PRO A 291 0.54 -26.17 -5.53
N GLN A 292 0.20 -25.93 -4.24
CA GLN A 292 -0.99 -26.49 -3.59
C GLN A 292 -2.06 -25.41 -3.34
N THR A 293 -1.63 -24.19 -2.98
CA THR A 293 -2.54 -23.08 -2.69
C THR A 293 -3.20 -22.56 -3.98
N PRO A 294 -4.54 -22.54 -4.11
CA PRO A 294 -5.22 -21.91 -5.24
C PRO A 294 -5.07 -20.39 -5.19
N PHE A 295 -5.26 -19.73 -6.33
CA PHE A 295 -5.53 -18.31 -6.35
C PHE A 295 -6.93 -18.04 -5.78
N LEU A 296 -7.24 -16.76 -5.47
CA LEU A 296 -8.52 -16.36 -4.90
C LEU A 296 -9.69 -16.73 -5.82
N LEU A 297 -10.75 -17.25 -5.21
CA LEU A 297 -12.01 -17.61 -5.83
C LEU A 297 -13.14 -16.69 -5.32
N TYR A 298 -14.28 -16.71 -5.97
CA TYR A 298 -15.46 -15.96 -5.50
C TYR A 298 -15.84 -16.40 -4.07
N GLY A 299 -16.05 -15.41 -3.20
CA GLY A 299 -16.33 -15.58 -1.78
C GLY A 299 -15.10 -15.62 -0.88
N ASP A 300 -13.88 -15.71 -1.42
CA ASP A 300 -12.67 -15.61 -0.63
C ASP A 300 -12.50 -14.19 -0.07
N ARG A 301 -12.04 -14.10 1.18
CA ARG A 301 -11.85 -12.85 1.90
C ARG A 301 -10.39 -12.67 2.30
N VAL A 302 -9.82 -11.53 1.95
CA VAL A 302 -8.48 -11.13 2.37
C VAL A 302 -8.57 -9.95 3.31
N SER A 303 -7.76 -9.97 4.39
CA SER A 303 -7.57 -8.79 5.22
C SER A 303 -6.09 -8.49 5.43
N ILE A 304 -5.76 -7.19 5.44
CA ILE A 304 -4.39 -6.66 5.60
C ILE A 304 -4.44 -5.60 6.68
N GLU A 305 -3.60 -5.74 7.71
CA GLU A 305 -3.55 -4.82 8.83
C GLU A 305 -2.14 -4.74 9.42
N MET A 306 -1.84 -3.66 10.13
CA MET A 306 -0.58 -3.49 10.86
C MET A 306 -0.88 -2.90 12.23
N HIS A 307 -0.35 -3.56 13.27
CA HIS A 307 -0.53 -3.16 14.65
C HIS A 307 0.77 -2.64 15.25
N ASP A 308 0.66 -1.72 16.19
CA ASP A 308 1.77 -1.33 17.06
C ASP A 308 2.03 -2.40 18.14
N LYS A 309 3.06 -2.18 18.97
CA LYS A 309 3.44 -3.11 20.04
C LYS A 309 2.36 -3.29 21.12
N GLU A 310 1.44 -2.34 21.25
CA GLU A 310 0.29 -2.40 22.14
C GLU A 310 -0.94 -3.09 21.51
N GLY A 311 -0.81 -3.56 20.27
CA GLY A 311 -1.88 -4.23 19.53
C GLY A 311 -2.93 -3.26 18.97
N ARG A 312 -2.61 -1.97 18.82
CA ARG A 312 -3.53 -0.98 18.25
C ARG A 312 -3.29 -0.89 16.75
N SER A 313 -4.36 -0.91 15.96
CA SER A 313 -4.27 -0.71 14.52
C SER A 313 -3.77 0.69 14.17
N ILE A 314 -2.77 0.77 13.30
CA ILE A 314 -2.16 2.04 12.90
C ILE A 314 -2.93 2.66 11.74
N PHE A 315 -3.18 1.88 10.69
CA PHE A 315 -3.74 2.32 9.42
C PHE A 315 -5.23 1.99 9.26
N GLY A 316 -5.78 1.16 10.18
CA GLY A 316 -7.03 0.47 9.97
C GLY A 316 -6.87 -0.68 8.96
N LYS A 317 -7.88 -1.53 8.90
CA LYS A 317 -7.87 -2.77 8.12
C LYS A 317 -8.36 -2.57 6.70
N ILE A 318 -7.62 -3.06 5.71
CA ILE A 318 -8.17 -3.43 4.40
C ILE A 318 -8.85 -4.78 4.59
N GLU A 319 -10.08 -4.94 4.15
CA GLU A 319 -10.80 -6.21 4.20
C GLU A 319 -11.78 -6.28 3.03
N GLN A 320 -11.54 -7.22 2.14
CA GLN A 320 -12.20 -7.31 0.84
C GLN A 320 -12.63 -8.75 0.56
N GLU A 321 -13.76 -8.90 -0.12
CA GLU A 321 -14.23 -10.17 -0.65
C GLU A 321 -14.08 -10.18 -2.17
N VAL A 322 -13.75 -11.34 -2.76
CA VAL A 322 -13.76 -11.52 -4.21
C VAL A 322 -15.17 -11.82 -4.65
N VAL A 323 -15.72 -11.00 -5.54
CA VAL A 323 -17.08 -11.14 -6.03
C VAL A 323 -17.14 -11.25 -7.55
N SER A 324 -18.14 -11.94 -8.09
CA SER A 324 -18.36 -11.99 -9.53
C SER A 324 -18.77 -10.62 -10.07
N TYR A 325 -18.15 -10.18 -11.17
CA TYR A 325 -18.56 -9.01 -11.90
C TYR A 325 -19.44 -9.42 -13.10
N GLY A 326 -20.75 -9.22 -12.99
CA GLY A 326 -21.75 -9.51 -14.03
C GLY A 326 -22.85 -10.42 -13.54
#